data_1abddb87f15605486b66aaa4d96df528
#
_entry.id   1abddb87f15605486b66aaa4d96df528
#
_cell.length_a   1.000
_cell.length_b   1.000
_cell.length_c   1.000
_cell.angle_alpha   90.00
_cell.angle_beta   90.00
_cell.angle_gamma   90.00
#
_symmetry.space_group_name_H-M   'P 1'
#
loop_
_entity.id
_entity.type
_entity.pdbx_description
1 polymer ?
#
loop_
_entity_poly.entity_id
_entity_poly.type
_entity_poly.pdbx_seq_one_letter_code
_entity_poly.pdbx_strand_id
1 'polypeptide(L)'
;FMPIFKLILNKYLIYINFLYNIRTTMIKKISIILITTLTLTLNASASSDGELLLKKNNPAEIKDCFEKLNRATFAFNQVLDGVVFKPVASVYKKFPSPVKSGVSNSLDNLSNLITIPNNILQGDLKLAGVNTGRFVINTTIGILGLIDVAQYLGMPEYEKEDYGQSLAVAGVGPGCYIVLPILGPSTARDTLGSSLNFFGGDAWYNVTVRNDTHYFSDIDYYTSKITKGVDFRAKNYDSIENLEKNSLYFYASVKSL
;
A
#
# COMPACT_ATOMS: atom_id res chain seq x y z
N PHE A 1 -11.45 4.89 -47.80
CA PHE A 1 -10.67 5.07 -46.53
C PHE A 1 -11.46 5.93 -45.48
N MET A 2 -12.18 6.94 -45.92
CA MET A 2 -12.93 7.87 -45.05
C MET A 2 -14.06 7.23 -44.18
N PRO A 3 -14.87 6.27 -44.64
CA PRO A 3 -15.94 5.69 -43.81
C PRO A 3 -15.42 4.75 -42.70
N ILE A 4 -14.33 4.02 -42.93
CA ILE A 4 -13.75 3.10 -41.93
C ILE A 4 -13.11 3.89 -40.79
N PHE A 5 -12.41 4.98 -41.08
CA PHE A 5 -11.81 5.85 -40.07
C PHE A 5 -12.88 6.49 -39.14
N LYS A 6 -14.00 6.90 -39.74
CA LYS A 6 -15.14 7.48 -38.98
C LYS A 6 -15.81 6.43 -38.08
N LEU A 7 -15.85 5.15 -38.52
CA LEU A 7 -16.39 4.04 -37.72
C LEU A 7 -15.49 3.70 -36.50
N ILE A 8 -14.18 3.71 -36.70
CA ILE A 8 -13.19 3.47 -35.66
C ILE A 8 -13.24 4.63 -34.64
N LEU A 9 -13.28 5.87 -35.12
CA LEU A 9 -13.35 7.05 -34.25
C LEU A 9 -14.64 7.06 -33.39
N ASN A 10 -15.77 6.67 -33.97
CA ASN A 10 -17.04 6.57 -33.24
C ASN A 10 -17.03 5.46 -32.19
N LYS A 11 -16.41 4.30 -32.48
CA LYS A 11 -16.23 3.24 -31.48
C LYS A 11 -15.35 3.70 -30.32
N TYR A 12 -14.27 4.42 -30.61
CA TYR A 12 -13.37 4.98 -29.59
C TYR A 12 -14.07 6.01 -28.72
N LEU A 13 -14.86 6.92 -29.31
CA LEU A 13 -15.65 7.90 -28.58
C LEU A 13 -16.72 7.27 -27.66
N ILE A 14 -17.38 6.21 -28.12
CA ILE A 14 -18.34 5.43 -27.32
C ILE A 14 -17.64 4.75 -26.15
N TYR A 15 -16.44 4.18 -26.38
CA TYR A 15 -15.66 3.52 -25.34
C TYR A 15 -15.16 4.51 -24.28
N ILE A 16 -14.67 5.68 -24.70
CA ILE A 16 -14.24 6.76 -23.78
C ILE A 16 -15.43 7.28 -22.97
N ASN A 17 -16.59 7.51 -23.59
CA ASN A 17 -17.80 7.93 -22.86
C ASN A 17 -18.29 6.85 -21.89
N PHE A 18 -18.20 5.60 -22.22
CA PHE A 18 -18.54 4.47 -21.35
C PHE A 18 -17.60 4.42 -20.12
N LEU A 19 -16.29 4.54 -20.33
CA LEU A 19 -15.30 4.59 -19.23
C LEU A 19 -15.49 5.82 -18.36
N TYR A 20 -15.77 6.98 -18.95
CA TYR A 20 -16.04 8.23 -18.22
C TYR A 20 -17.31 8.10 -17.35
N ASN A 21 -18.37 7.50 -17.87
CA ASN A 21 -19.61 7.26 -17.11
C ASN A 21 -19.41 6.25 -15.98
N ILE A 22 -18.65 5.18 -16.19
CA ILE A 22 -18.30 4.25 -15.11
C ILE A 22 -17.51 4.97 -14.02
N ARG A 23 -16.48 5.73 -14.39
CA ARG A 23 -15.64 6.48 -13.46
C ARG A 23 -16.46 7.46 -12.62
N THR A 24 -17.31 8.25 -13.25
CA THR A 24 -18.15 9.23 -12.52
C THR A 24 -19.19 8.58 -11.63
N THR A 25 -19.79 7.45 -12.06
CA THR A 25 -20.75 6.69 -11.27
C THR A 25 -20.09 6.00 -10.09
N MET A 26 -18.90 5.43 -10.27
CA MET A 26 -18.12 4.82 -9.20
C MET A 26 -17.69 5.86 -8.15
N ILE A 27 -17.17 7.02 -8.59
CA ILE A 27 -16.79 8.11 -7.68
C ILE A 27 -17.98 8.62 -6.88
N LYS A 28 -19.14 8.82 -7.51
CA LYS A 28 -20.38 9.23 -6.81
C LYS A 28 -20.83 8.18 -5.78
N LYS A 29 -20.81 6.90 -6.13
CA LYS A 29 -21.16 5.81 -5.19
C LYS A 29 -20.20 5.71 -4.02
N ILE A 30 -18.87 5.81 -4.27
CA ILE A 30 -17.85 5.81 -3.22
C ILE A 30 -18.03 7.03 -2.30
N SER A 31 -18.29 8.23 -2.86
CA SER A 31 -18.55 9.43 -2.06
C SER A 31 -19.79 9.32 -1.20
N ILE A 32 -20.87 8.72 -1.72
CA ILE A 32 -22.10 8.47 -0.95
C ILE A 32 -21.86 7.47 0.17
N ILE A 33 -21.12 6.38 -0.10
CA ILE A 33 -20.75 5.38 0.91
C ILE A 33 -19.87 6.02 2.00
N LEU A 34 -18.90 6.87 1.63
CA LEU A 34 -18.06 7.59 2.60
C LEU A 34 -18.88 8.54 3.49
N ILE A 35 -19.83 9.26 2.91
CA ILE A 35 -20.69 10.21 3.65
C ILE A 35 -21.66 9.45 4.55
N THR A 36 -22.26 8.35 4.09
CA THR A 36 -23.21 7.55 4.90
C THR A 36 -22.50 6.81 6.03
N THR A 37 -21.28 6.32 5.83
CA THR A 37 -20.49 5.71 6.92
C THR A 37 -20.06 6.74 7.95
N LEU A 38 -19.72 7.96 7.56
CA LEU A 38 -19.36 9.03 8.49
C LEU A 38 -20.54 9.44 9.41
N THR A 39 -21.78 9.34 8.93
CA THR A 39 -22.97 9.66 9.74
C THR A 39 -23.41 8.53 10.67
N LEU A 40 -23.08 7.28 10.37
CA LEU A 40 -23.45 6.10 11.18
C LEU A 40 -22.49 5.84 12.36
N THR A 41 -21.28 6.41 12.36
CA THR A 41 -20.26 6.14 13.38
C THR A 41 -20.39 6.97 14.67
N LEU A 42 -21.39 7.85 14.78
CA LEU A 42 -21.54 8.74 15.95
C LEU A 42 -22.06 8.04 17.23
N ASN A 43 -22.44 6.75 17.17
CA ASN A 43 -23.04 6.03 18.30
C ASN A 43 -22.31 4.75 18.74
N ALA A 44 -21.07 4.52 18.30
CA ALA A 44 -20.31 3.37 18.78
C ALA A 44 -19.62 3.70 20.12
N SER A 45 -20.31 3.50 21.22
CA SER A 45 -19.72 3.47 22.57
C SER A 45 -19.06 2.12 22.76
N ALA A 46 -17.79 2.00 22.41
CA ALA A 46 -16.97 0.84 22.75
C ALA A 46 -16.50 0.98 24.20
N SER A 47 -16.66 -0.07 25.00
CA SER A 47 -16.22 -0.16 26.37
C SER A 47 -14.71 0.09 26.49
N SER A 48 -14.33 1.12 27.22
CA SER A 48 -12.94 1.62 27.34
C SER A 48 -12.12 0.92 28.45
N ASP A 49 -12.72 0.06 29.26
CA ASP A 49 -12.15 -0.36 30.55
C ASP A 49 -10.98 -1.36 30.42
N GLY A 50 -11.04 -2.27 29.42
CA GLY A 50 -9.96 -3.22 29.17
C GLY A 50 -8.72 -2.60 28.53
N GLU A 51 -8.89 -1.54 27.76
CA GLU A 51 -7.81 -0.81 27.10
C GLU A 51 -7.00 0.08 28.04
N LEU A 52 -7.65 0.62 29.08
CA LEU A 52 -6.98 1.38 30.14
C LEU A 52 -5.98 0.52 30.92
N LEU A 53 -6.25 -0.78 31.08
CA LEU A 53 -5.35 -1.71 31.75
C LEU A 53 -4.11 -2.02 30.90
N LEU A 54 -4.25 -2.11 29.57
CA LEU A 54 -3.13 -2.33 28.65
C LEU A 54 -2.21 -1.09 28.60
N LYS A 55 -2.77 0.12 28.60
CA LYS A 55 -2.01 1.38 28.61
C LYS A 55 -1.11 1.55 29.84
N LYS A 56 -1.50 0.98 31.00
CA LYS A 56 -0.76 1.13 32.25
C LYS A 56 0.57 0.37 32.28
N ASN A 57 0.71 -0.66 31.46
CA ASN A 57 1.82 -1.62 31.51
C ASN A 57 2.85 -1.48 30.36
N ASN A 58 2.66 -0.54 29.42
CA ASN A 58 3.57 -0.40 28.27
C ASN A 58 3.98 1.08 28.06
N PRO A 59 5.08 1.55 28.69
CA PRO A 59 5.51 2.94 28.62
C PRO A 59 6.06 3.38 27.25
N ALA A 60 6.28 2.46 26.30
CA ALA A 60 6.75 2.75 24.95
C ALA A 60 5.60 2.89 23.92
N GLU A 61 4.34 2.87 24.37
CA GLU A 61 3.19 2.90 23.48
C GLU A 61 3.04 4.25 22.76
N ILE A 62 2.93 4.21 21.42
CA ILE A 62 2.67 5.41 20.60
C ILE A 62 1.31 5.99 20.99
N LYS A 63 1.29 7.30 21.31
CA LYS A 63 0.09 8.00 21.76
C LYS A 63 -0.97 8.03 20.65
N ASP A 64 -2.18 7.58 20.97
CA ASP A 64 -3.35 7.66 20.10
C ASP A 64 -4.07 9.00 20.32
N CYS A 65 -3.69 10.02 19.53
CA CYS A 65 -4.23 11.36 19.69
C CYS A 65 -5.66 11.50 19.12
N PHE A 66 -6.03 10.63 18.18
CA PHE A 66 -7.29 10.70 17.45
C PHE A 66 -8.10 9.39 17.57
N GLU A 67 -8.12 8.79 18.74
CA GLU A 67 -8.64 7.44 18.98
C GLU A 67 -10.03 7.20 18.36
N LYS A 68 -10.99 8.12 18.56
CA LYS A 68 -12.35 7.97 17.99
C LYS A 68 -12.33 7.88 16.47
N LEU A 69 -11.53 8.73 15.81
CA LEU A 69 -11.38 8.72 14.35
C LEU A 69 -10.65 7.47 13.90
N ASN A 70 -9.56 7.12 14.58
CA ASN A 70 -8.78 5.93 14.28
C ASN A 70 -9.60 4.66 14.40
N ARG A 71 -10.44 4.52 15.43
CA ARG A 71 -11.36 3.38 15.59
C ARG A 71 -12.41 3.33 14.48
N ALA A 72 -12.97 4.47 14.09
CA ALA A 72 -13.92 4.54 12.99
C ALA A 72 -13.28 4.12 11.65
N THR A 73 -12.09 4.65 11.36
CA THR A 73 -11.34 4.27 10.16
C THR A 73 -10.90 2.80 10.20
N PHE A 74 -10.52 2.30 11.36
CA PHE A 74 -10.17 0.90 11.55
C PHE A 74 -11.37 -0.02 11.25
N ALA A 75 -12.54 0.30 11.81
CA ALA A 75 -13.77 -0.44 11.51
C ALA A 75 -14.14 -0.42 10.02
N PHE A 76 -13.98 0.74 9.37
CA PHE A 76 -14.14 0.84 7.91
C PHE A 76 -13.18 -0.09 7.18
N ASN A 77 -11.89 -0.08 7.55
CA ASN A 77 -10.87 -0.94 6.95
C ASN A 77 -11.18 -2.42 7.17
N GLN A 78 -11.69 -2.82 8.34
CA GLN A 78 -12.12 -4.19 8.61
C GLN A 78 -13.27 -4.63 7.69
N VAL A 79 -14.27 -3.78 7.50
CA VAL A 79 -15.38 -4.07 6.57
C VAL A 79 -14.83 -4.22 5.15
N LEU A 80 -13.95 -3.31 4.72
CA LEU A 80 -13.33 -3.37 3.40
C LEU A 80 -12.45 -4.61 3.23
N ASP A 81 -11.69 -4.99 4.25
CA ASP A 81 -10.92 -6.25 4.25
C ASP A 81 -11.85 -7.45 4.09
N GLY A 82 -12.88 -7.54 4.92
CA GLY A 82 -13.82 -8.66 4.89
C GLY A 82 -14.55 -8.85 3.57
N VAL A 83 -14.92 -7.74 2.91
CA VAL A 83 -15.71 -7.76 1.67
C VAL A 83 -14.83 -7.84 0.40
N VAL A 84 -13.62 -7.26 0.42
CA VAL A 84 -12.78 -7.13 -0.76
C VAL A 84 -11.43 -7.83 -0.61
N PHE A 85 -10.59 -7.40 0.35
CA PHE A 85 -9.20 -7.86 0.40
C PHE A 85 -9.09 -9.33 0.82
N LYS A 86 -9.81 -9.74 1.84
CA LYS A 86 -9.78 -11.13 2.34
C LYS A 86 -10.24 -12.15 1.29
N PRO A 87 -11.39 -12.01 0.59
CA PRO A 87 -11.77 -12.94 -0.48
C PRO A 87 -10.75 -12.97 -1.61
N VAL A 88 -10.26 -11.81 -2.08
CA VAL A 88 -9.26 -11.73 -3.16
C VAL A 88 -7.94 -12.38 -2.73
N ALA A 89 -7.45 -12.08 -1.52
CA ALA A 89 -6.24 -12.68 -0.97
C ALA A 89 -6.39 -14.21 -0.78
N SER A 90 -7.58 -14.69 -0.39
CA SER A 90 -7.87 -16.11 -0.26
C SER A 90 -7.76 -16.86 -1.60
N VAL A 91 -8.23 -16.25 -2.69
CA VAL A 91 -8.07 -16.78 -4.04
C VAL A 91 -6.61 -16.72 -4.47
N TYR A 92 -5.95 -15.58 -4.29
CA TYR A 92 -4.54 -15.38 -4.63
C TYR A 92 -3.61 -16.36 -3.87
N LYS A 93 -3.91 -16.65 -2.60
CA LYS A 93 -3.17 -17.63 -1.79
C LYS A 93 -3.12 -19.02 -2.42
N LYS A 94 -4.13 -19.39 -3.22
CA LYS A 94 -4.23 -20.70 -3.90
C LYS A 94 -3.33 -20.82 -5.13
N PHE A 95 -2.80 -19.72 -5.66
CA PHE A 95 -1.87 -19.78 -6.78
C PHE A 95 -0.58 -20.53 -6.43
N PRO A 96 0.05 -21.20 -7.42
CA PRO A 96 1.34 -21.87 -7.21
C PRO A 96 2.41 -20.91 -6.66
N SER A 97 3.29 -21.41 -5.79
CA SER A 97 4.35 -20.60 -5.18
C SER A 97 5.21 -19.83 -6.19
N PRO A 98 5.60 -20.40 -7.35
CA PRO A 98 6.40 -19.64 -8.32
C PRO A 98 5.69 -18.39 -8.86
N VAL A 99 4.36 -18.46 -9.05
CA VAL A 99 3.56 -17.31 -9.52
C VAL A 99 3.53 -16.22 -8.45
N LYS A 100 3.25 -16.59 -7.20
CA LYS A 100 3.24 -15.63 -6.09
C LYS A 100 4.61 -15.00 -5.86
N SER A 101 5.66 -15.82 -5.89
CA SER A 101 7.04 -15.31 -5.75
C SER A 101 7.39 -14.37 -6.90
N GLY A 102 7.05 -14.71 -8.15
CA GLY A 102 7.30 -13.85 -9.29
C GLY A 102 6.60 -12.49 -9.18
N VAL A 103 5.32 -12.48 -8.79
CA VAL A 103 4.58 -11.23 -8.54
C VAL A 103 5.24 -10.41 -7.43
N SER A 104 5.55 -11.04 -6.30
CA SER A 104 6.20 -10.37 -5.17
C SER A 104 7.55 -9.77 -5.55
N ASN A 105 8.42 -10.55 -6.21
CA ASN A 105 9.73 -10.10 -6.66
C ASN A 105 9.65 -8.91 -7.62
N SER A 106 8.70 -8.94 -8.58
CA SER A 106 8.47 -7.82 -9.49
C SER A 106 8.02 -6.55 -8.77
N LEU A 107 7.11 -6.69 -7.80
CA LEU A 107 6.64 -5.56 -6.99
C LEU A 107 7.75 -4.97 -6.10
N ASP A 108 8.62 -5.81 -5.55
CA ASP A 108 9.76 -5.38 -4.77
C ASP A 108 10.83 -4.77 -5.65
N ASN A 109 11.04 -5.31 -6.85
CA ASN A 109 11.93 -4.71 -7.84
C ASN A 109 11.48 -3.30 -8.25
N LEU A 110 10.20 -3.09 -8.52
CA LEU A 110 9.63 -1.76 -8.76
C LEU A 110 9.75 -0.83 -7.54
N SER A 111 9.64 -1.38 -6.34
CA SER A 111 9.79 -0.61 -5.09
C SER A 111 11.21 -0.08 -4.89
N ASN A 112 12.23 -0.67 -5.52
CA ASN A 112 13.60 -0.14 -5.52
C ASN A 112 13.68 1.30 -6.05
N LEU A 113 12.80 1.70 -6.96
CA LEU A 113 12.73 3.08 -7.47
C LEU A 113 12.42 4.10 -6.35
N ILE A 114 11.78 3.66 -5.28
CA ILE A 114 11.52 4.49 -4.08
C ILE A 114 12.60 4.23 -3.02
N THR A 115 13.01 2.98 -2.84
CA THR A 115 13.99 2.57 -1.83
C THR A 115 15.37 3.18 -2.07
N ILE A 116 15.88 3.17 -3.32
CA ILE A 116 17.21 3.69 -3.65
C ILE A 116 17.37 5.18 -3.28
N PRO A 117 16.46 6.10 -3.69
CA PRO A 117 16.52 7.49 -3.24
C PRO A 117 16.47 7.64 -1.72
N ASN A 118 15.68 6.83 -1.03
CA ASN A 118 15.58 6.88 0.43
C ASN A 118 16.88 6.39 1.11
N ASN A 119 17.54 5.35 0.61
CA ASN A 119 18.86 4.97 1.11
C ASN A 119 19.89 6.13 0.97
N ILE A 120 19.84 6.86 -0.15
CA ILE A 120 20.69 8.04 -0.35
C ILE A 120 20.36 9.15 0.65
N LEU A 121 19.06 9.44 0.86
CA LEU A 121 18.61 10.43 1.84
C LEU A 121 19.00 10.07 3.27
N GLN A 122 19.07 8.81 3.59
CA GLN A 122 19.50 8.27 4.89
C GLN A 122 21.02 8.25 5.05
N GLY A 123 21.78 8.53 3.97
CA GLY A 123 23.24 8.49 3.96
C GLY A 123 23.82 7.08 3.77
N ASP A 124 22.99 6.06 3.57
CA ASP A 124 23.46 4.69 3.33
C ASP A 124 23.74 4.45 1.83
N LEU A 125 24.86 5.00 1.37
CA LEU A 125 25.29 4.86 -0.02
C LEU A 125 25.65 3.40 -0.36
N LYS A 126 26.05 2.60 0.62
CA LYS A 126 26.36 1.18 0.41
C LYS A 126 25.09 0.42 0.07
N LEU A 127 24.04 0.59 0.84
CA LEU A 127 22.75 -0.06 0.59
C LEU A 127 22.09 0.48 -0.68
N ALA A 128 22.22 1.79 -0.96
CA ALA A 128 21.80 2.37 -2.24
C ALA A 128 22.48 1.70 -3.43
N GLY A 129 23.78 1.44 -3.36
CA GLY A 129 24.54 0.72 -4.39
C GLY A 129 24.10 -0.73 -4.54
N VAL A 130 23.88 -1.45 -3.44
CA VAL A 130 23.35 -2.82 -3.43
C VAL A 130 21.98 -2.86 -4.10
N ASN A 131 21.05 -2.01 -3.68
CA ASN A 131 19.69 -1.97 -4.23
C ASN A 131 19.67 -1.54 -5.71
N THR A 132 20.56 -0.66 -6.13
CA THR A 132 20.74 -0.32 -7.55
C THR A 132 21.21 -1.55 -8.35
N GLY A 133 22.20 -2.28 -7.86
CA GLY A 133 22.68 -3.52 -8.47
C GLY A 133 21.57 -4.58 -8.57
N ARG A 134 20.82 -4.79 -7.50
CA ARG A 134 19.65 -5.69 -7.48
C ARG A 134 18.61 -5.28 -8.53
N PHE A 135 18.25 -4.00 -8.57
CA PHE A 135 17.29 -3.47 -9.54
C PHE A 135 17.73 -3.74 -10.98
N VAL A 136 18.99 -3.43 -11.32
CA VAL A 136 19.51 -3.65 -12.68
C VAL A 136 19.52 -5.13 -13.04
N ILE A 137 20.06 -5.98 -12.18
CA ILE A 137 20.17 -7.43 -12.43
C ILE A 137 18.78 -8.06 -12.56
N ASN A 138 17.89 -7.77 -11.62
CA ASN A 138 16.55 -8.34 -11.60
C ASN A 138 15.70 -7.83 -12.76
N THR A 139 15.86 -6.56 -13.17
CA THR A 139 15.12 -6.01 -14.30
C THR A 139 15.60 -6.60 -15.64
N THR A 140 16.91 -6.82 -15.80
CA THR A 140 17.48 -7.33 -17.07
C THR A 140 17.47 -8.84 -17.14
N ILE A 141 18.22 -9.51 -16.28
CA ILE A 141 18.38 -10.97 -16.28
C ILE A 141 17.18 -11.65 -15.63
N GLY A 142 16.58 -11.02 -14.59
CA GLY A 142 15.43 -11.52 -13.84
C GLY A 142 14.07 -11.26 -14.49
N ILE A 143 14.04 -10.88 -15.78
CA ILE A 143 12.80 -10.65 -16.56
C ILE A 143 11.87 -9.66 -15.84
N LEU A 144 12.25 -8.39 -15.79
CA LEU A 144 11.50 -7.31 -15.11
C LEU A 144 11.25 -7.58 -13.61
N GLY A 145 12.15 -8.35 -12.97
CA GLY A 145 12.07 -8.67 -11.56
C GLY A 145 11.20 -9.88 -11.21
N LEU A 146 10.68 -10.64 -12.17
CA LEU A 146 9.96 -11.90 -11.90
C LEU A 146 10.83 -12.91 -11.17
N ILE A 147 12.13 -12.93 -11.48
CA ILE A 147 13.12 -13.80 -10.84
C ILE A 147 14.10 -12.91 -10.07
N ASP A 148 14.27 -13.16 -8.79
CA ASP A 148 15.27 -12.47 -7.97
C ASP A 148 16.67 -13.07 -8.19
N VAL A 149 17.26 -12.77 -9.35
CA VAL A 149 18.60 -13.25 -9.74
C VAL A 149 19.66 -12.69 -8.80
N ALA A 150 19.51 -11.48 -8.30
CA ALA A 150 20.43 -10.85 -7.38
C ALA A 150 20.61 -11.69 -6.09
N GLN A 151 19.54 -12.30 -5.58
CA GLN A 151 19.61 -13.22 -4.44
C GLN A 151 20.43 -14.48 -4.77
N TYR A 152 20.25 -15.06 -5.96
CA TYR A 152 21.04 -16.21 -6.41
C TYR A 152 22.55 -15.89 -6.59
N LEU A 153 22.87 -14.62 -6.85
CA LEU A 153 24.24 -14.13 -6.91
C LEU A 153 24.84 -13.79 -5.53
N GLY A 154 24.10 -14.04 -4.44
CA GLY A 154 24.56 -13.81 -3.08
C GLY A 154 24.48 -12.35 -2.62
N MET A 155 23.74 -11.49 -3.32
CA MET A 155 23.50 -10.14 -2.85
C MET A 155 22.60 -10.14 -1.60
N PRO A 156 22.78 -9.18 -0.67
CA PRO A 156 21.90 -9.05 0.51
C PRO A 156 20.42 -9.00 0.14
N GLU A 157 19.56 -9.51 1.03
CA GLU A 157 18.12 -9.48 0.86
C GLU A 157 17.62 -8.04 0.69
N TYR A 158 16.53 -7.89 -0.06
CA TYR A 158 15.91 -6.59 -0.27
C TYR A 158 15.21 -6.12 0.99
N GLU A 159 15.58 -4.96 1.48
CA GLU A 159 14.89 -4.24 2.54
C GLU A 159 14.23 -2.99 1.97
N LYS A 160 12.93 -2.86 2.20
CA LYS A 160 12.16 -1.73 1.72
C LYS A 160 12.46 -0.50 2.56
N GLU A 161 12.80 0.61 1.89
CA GLU A 161 12.93 1.92 2.52
C GLU A 161 11.89 2.91 1.97
N ASP A 162 11.47 3.85 2.83
CA ASP A 162 10.50 4.87 2.47
C ASP A 162 10.79 6.21 3.18
N TYR A 163 10.05 7.25 2.80
CA TYR A 163 10.24 8.59 3.35
C TYR A 163 9.94 8.68 4.86
N GLY A 164 9.04 7.83 5.41
CA GLY A 164 8.81 7.76 6.84
C GLY A 164 10.04 7.30 7.62
N GLN A 165 10.73 6.28 7.08
CA GLN A 165 11.98 5.78 7.63
C GLN A 165 13.11 6.83 7.47
N SER A 166 13.19 7.50 6.32
CA SER A 166 14.17 8.59 6.12
C SER A 166 13.95 9.73 7.10
N LEU A 167 12.71 10.10 7.41
CA LEU A 167 12.39 11.06 8.47
C LEU A 167 12.79 10.54 9.86
N ALA A 168 12.66 9.23 10.12
CA ALA A 168 13.11 8.63 11.37
C ALA A 168 14.62 8.74 11.56
N VAL A 169 15.39 8.43 10.52
CA VAL A 169 16.85 8.59 10.51
C VAL A 169 17.24 10.05 10.72
N ALA A 170 16.48 11.00 10.17
CA ALA A 170 16.66 12.44 10.40
C ALA A 170 16.26 12.90 11.81
N GLY A 171 15.83 11.99 12.71
CA GLY A 171 15.48 12.30 14.09
C GLY A 171 14.02 12.70 14.32
N VAL A 172 13.16 12.58 13.31
CA VAL A 172 11.73 12.87 13.47
C VAL A 172 11.06 11.71 14.20
N GLY A 173 10.50 11.99 15.39
CA GLY A 173 9.77 10.97 16.17
C GLY A 173 8.48 10.50 15.48
N PRO A 174 7.92 9.36 15.88
CA PRO A 174 6.72 8.78 15.25
C PRO A 174 5.49 9.69 15.37
N GLY A 175 5.39 10.49 16.41
CA GLY A 175 4.22 11.32 16.69
C GLY A 175 3.01 10.49 17.13
N CYS A 176 1.82 10.91 16.73
CA CYS A 176 0.57 10.22 17.07
C CYS A 176 0.33 8.99 16.19
N TYR A 177 -0.32 7.98 16.76
CA TYR A 177 -0.88 6.87 16.00
C TYR A 177 -2.03 7.35 15.11
N ILE A 178 -2.04 6.92 13.88
CA ILE A 178 -3.04 7.27 12.87
C ILE A 178 -3.45 6.01 12.12
N VAL A 179 -4.75 5.82 11.90
CA VAL A 179 -5.24 4.78 11.00
C VAL A 179 -5.69 5.43 9.70
N LEU A 180 -5.02 5.09 8.62
CA LEU A 180 -5.34 5.60 7.28
C LEU A 180 -6.42 4.73 6.63
N PRO A 181 -7.40 5.34 5.93
CA PRO A 181 -8.35 4.58 5.12
C PRO A 181 -7.62 3.73 4.09
N ILE A 182 -7.99 2.46 3.98
CA ILE A 182 -7.42 1.46 3.06
C ILE A 182 -6.00 1.05 3.43
N LEU A 183 -5.13 1.99 3.79
CA LEU A 183 -3.70 1.74 4.06
C LEU A 183 -3.45 1.15 5.46
N GLY A 184 -4.38 1.34 6.40
CA GLY A 184 -4.30 0.75 7.73
C GLY A 184 -3.48 1.56 8.74
N PRO A 185 -2.90 0.88 9.74
CA PRO A 185 -2.13 1.50 10.83
C PRO A 185 -0.90 2.26 10.33
N SER A 186 -0.65 3.42 10.92
CA SER A 186 0.46 4.31 10.58
C SER A 186 0.80 5.21 11.78
N THR A 187 1.83 6.02 11.63
CA THR A 187 2.17 7.10 12.56
C THR A 187 2.06 8.46 11.85
N ALA A 188 2.06 9.55 12.62
CA ALA A 188 2.07 10.89 12.03
C ALA A 188 3.27 11.10 11.11
N ARG A 189 4.47 10.65 11.51
CA ARG A 189 5.69 10.69 10.71
C ARG A 189 5.54 9.88 9.42
N ASP A 190 5.08 8.64 9.51
CA ASP A 190 5.00 7.73 8.35
C ASP A 190 3.86 8.16 7.41
N THR A 191 2.80 8.77 7.96
CA THR A 191 1.75 9.41 7.16
C THR A 191 2.30 10.61 6.38
N LEU A 192 3.13 11.46 7.00
CA LEU A 192 3.81 12.56 6.30
C LEU A 192 4.76 12.01 5.23
N GLY A 193 5.56 11.01 5.55
CA GLY A 193 6.45 10.34 4.60
C GLY A 193 5.68 9.77 3.41
N SER A 194 4.58 9.07 3.66
CA SER A 194 3.72 8.52 2.61
C SER A 194 3.07 9.61 1.77
N SER A 195 2.70 10.75 2.37
CA SER A 195 2.11 11.87 1.64
C SER A 195 3.06 12.49 0.62
N LEU A 196 4.38 12.44 0.85
CA LEU A 196 5.37 12.90 -0.12
C LEU A 196 5.25 12.17 -1.47
N ASN A 197 4.88 10.89 -1.47
CA ASN A 197 4.62 10.15 -2.70
C ASN A 197 3.47 10.76 -3.51
N PHE A 198 2.42 11.28 -2.86
CA PHE A 198 1.29 11.92 -3.53
C PHE A 198 1.64 13.33 -4.05
N PHE A 199 2.55 14.03 -3.39
CA PHE A 199 3.00 15.37 -3.77
C PHE A 199 4.17 15.39 -4.76
N GLY A 200 4.38 14.31 -5.49
CA GLY A 200 5.36 14.20 -6.55
C GLY A 200 6.69 13.56 -6.13
N GLY A 201 6.78 13.02 -4.93
CA GLY A 201 7.96 12.29 -4.44
C GLY A 201 8.02 10.83 -4.89
N ASP A 202 6.98 10.29 -5.53
CA ASP A 202 7.01 8.91 -6.01
C ASP A 202 7.92 8.80 -7.25
N ALA A 203 9.16 8.39 -7.01
CA ALA A 203 10.16 8.24 -8.06
C ALA A 203 9.74 7.22 -9.12
N TRP A 204 9.02 6.15 -8.72
CA TRP A 204 8.49 5.22 -9.71
C TRP A 204 7.49 5.88 -10.64
N TYR A 205 6.48 6.58 -10.11
CA TYR A 205 5.51 7.31 -10.93
C TYR A 205 6.19 8.33 -11.84
N ASN A 206 7.11 9.11 -11.27
CA ASN A 206 7.80 10.17 -12.01
C ASN A 206 8.68 9.65 -13.16
N VAL A 207 9.38 8.53 -12.95
CA VAL A 207 10.31 7.97 -13.95
C VAL A 207 9.58 7.18 -15.02
N THR A 208 8.47 6.50 -14.69
CA THR A 208 7.86 5.53 -15.60
C THR A 208 6.54 5.99 -16.22
N VAL A 209 5.82 6.91 -15.58
CA VAL A 209 4.50 7.37 -16.03
C VAL A 209 4.53 8.84 -16.45
N ARG A 210 5.12 9.71 -15.63
CA ARG A 210 4.98 11.17 -15.76
C ARG A 210 5.90 11.81 -16.82
N ASN A 211 7.11 11.32 -17.02
CA ASN A 211 8.15 11.97 -17.83
C ASN A 211 8.07 11.64 -19.32
N ASP A 212 6.89 11.47 -19.89
CA ASP A 212 6.67 11.09 -21.30
C ASP A 212 7.44 9.82 -21.73
N THR A 213 7.91 9.05 -20.75
CA THR A 213 8.62 7.79 -21.01
C THR A 213 7.69 6.73 -21.55
N HIS A 214 6.38 6.84 -21.25
CA HIS A 214 5.29 5.97 -21.68
C HIS A 214 5.52 4.46 -21.47
N TYR A 215 6.44 4.10 -20.56
CA TYR A 215 6.68 2.70 -20.23
C TYR A 215 5.52 2.06 -19.50
N PHE A 216 4.82 2.85 -18.66
CA PHE A 216 3.64 2.42 -17.90
C PHE A 216 2.57 3.50 -17.94
N SER A 217 1.31 3.07 -17.81
CA SER A 217 0.16 3.96 -17.66
C SER A 217 -0.19 4.19 -16.18
N ASP A 218 -1.04 5.18 -15.91
CA ASP A 218 -1.64 5.37 -14.58
C ASP A 218 -2.30 4.08 -14.05
N ILE A 219 -2.95 3.32 -14.95
CA ILE A 219 -3.61 2.06 -14.58
C ILE A 219 -2.60 1.04 -14.09
N ASP A 220 -1.45 0.92 -14.76
CA ASP A 220 -0.39 -0.02 -14.36
C ASP A 220 0.17 0.35 -12.98
N TYR A 221 0.37 1.65 -12.74
CA TYR A 221 0.82 2.16 -11.45
C TYR A 221 -0.16 1.80 -10.32
N TYR A 222 -1.44 2.18 -10.46
CA TYR A 222 -2.43 1.89 -9.42
C TYR A 222 -2.68 0.38 -9.26
N THR A 223 -2.70 -0.37 -10.35
CA THR A 223 -2.84 -1.83 -10.30
C THR A 223 -1.70 -2.48 -9.52
N SER A 224 -0.48 -2.04 -9.69
CA SER A 224 0.66 -2.56 -8.92
C SER A 224 0.56 -2.25 -7.42
N LYS A 225 0.10 -1.05 -7.05
CA LYS A 225 -0.13 -0.69 -5.63
C LYS A 225 -1.22 -1.58 -5.02
N ILE A 226 -2.33 -1.81 -5.73
CA ILE A 226 -3.41 -2.71 -5.29
C ILE A 226 -2.89 -4.15 -5.19
N THR A 227 -2.15 -4.63 -6.20
CA THR A 227 -1.56 -5.98 -6.21
C THR A 227 -0.60 -6.16 -5.02
N LYS A 228 0.20 -5.13 -4.69
CA LYS A 228 1.07 -5.16 -3.51
C LYS A 228 0.28 -5.30 -2.22
N GLY A 229 -0.86 -4.62 -2.09
CA GLY A 229 -1.77 -4.77 -0.96
C GLY A 229 -2.35 -6.19 -0.86
N VAL A 230 -2.77 -6.77 -1.98
CA VAL A 230 -3.29 -8.16 -2.04
C VAL A 230 -2.19 -9.17 -1.72
N ASP A 231 -0.99 -9.02 -2.26
CA ASP A 231 0.16 -9.89 -1.98
C ASP A 231 0.53 -9.85 -0.48
N PHE A 232 0.60 -8.64 0.10
CA PHE A 232 0.82 -8.46 1.53
C PHE A 232 -0.27 -9.15 2.37
N ARG A 233 -1.55 -8.94 2.02
CA ARG A 233 -2.69 -9.54 2.74
C ARG A 233 -2.67 -11.07 2.63
N ALA A 234 -2.29 -11.60 1.48
CA ALA A 234 -2.19 -13.05 1.26
C ALA A 234 -1.01 -13.70 2.01
N LYS A 235 0.16 -13.03 2.04
CA LYS A 235 1.33 -13.47 2.82
C LYS A 235 1.03 -13.52 4.31
N ASN A 236 0.30 -12.53 4.80
CA ASN A 236 -0.05 -12.40 6.23
C ASN A 236 -1.45 -12.95 6.56
N TYR A 237 -2.07 -13.72 5.65
CA TYR A 237 -3.45 -14.18 5.79
C TYR A 237 -3.70 -14.86 7.12
N ASP A 238 -2.93 -15.89 7.42
CA ASP A 238 -3.14 -16.71 8.62
C ASP A 238 -2.79 -15.92 9.90
N SER A 239 -1.76 -15.08 9.86
CA SER A 239 -1.36 -14.23 11.00
C SER A 239 -2.43 -13.21 11.35
N ILE A 240 -3.01 -12.53 10.34
CA ILE A 240 -4.08 -11.55 10.55
C ILE A 240 -5.34 -12.25 11.07
N GLU A 241 -5.75 -13.38 10.47
CA GLU A 241 -6.91 -14.15 10.95
C GLU A 241 -6.73 -14.65 12.38
N ASN A 242 -5.54 -15.12 12.74
CA ASN A 242 -5.24 -15.56 14.09
C ASN A 242 -5.26 -14.39 15.08
N LEU A 243 -4.70 -13.25 14.70
CA LEU A 243 -4.73 -12.05 15.53
C LEU A 243 -6.17 -11.57 15.76
N GLU A 244 -6.99 -11.52 14.71
CA GLU A 244 -8.39 -11.11 14.79
C GLU A 244 -9.19 -12.03 15.70
N LYS A 245 -9.03 -13.36 15.56
CA LYS A 245 -9.78 -14.36 16.33
C LYS A 245 -9.39 -14.45 17.79
N ASN A 246 -8.09 -14.26 18.09
CA ASN A 246 -7.55 -14.52 19.42
C ASN A 246 -7.35 -13.25 20.25
N SER A 247 -7.52 -12.06 19.68
CA SER A 247 -7.41 -10.83 20.43
C SER A 247 -8.74 -10.44 21.08
N LEU A 248 -8.70 -10.09 22.37
CA LEU A 248 -9.85 -9.52 23.07
C LEU A 248 -10.26 -8.17 22.50
N TYR A 249 -9.28 -7.38 22.08
CA TYR A 249 -9.47 -6.05 21.50
C TYR A 249 -8.58 -5.92 20.26
N PHE A 250 -9.11 -6.28 19.10
CA PHE A 250 -8.34 -6.35 17.86
C PHE A 250 -7.67 -5.02 17.49
N TYR A 251 -8.36 -3.88 17.67
CA TYR A 251 -7.78 -2.56 17.47
C TYR A 251 -6.53 -2.32 18.33
N ALA A 252 -6.60 -2.62 19.63
CA ALA A 252 -5.48 -2.45 20.54
C ALA A 252 -4.32 -3.39 20.22
N SER A 253 -4.62 -4.63 19.84
CA SER A 253 -3.62 -5.60 19.42
C SER A 253 -2.87 -5.17 18.16
N VAL A 254 -3.59 -4.65 17.15
CA VAL A 254 -2.96 -4.12 15.93
C VAL A 254 -2.15 -2.87 16.22
N LYS A 255 -2.60 -2.01 17.13
CA LYS A 255 -1.87 -0.80 17.52
C LYS A 255 -0.55 -1.11 18.25
N SER A 256 -0.47 -2.26 18.94
CA SER A 256 0.71 -2.66 19.72
C SER A 256 1.79 -3.37 18.89
N LEU A 257 1.51 -3.68 17.60
CA LEU A 257 2.48 -4.23 16.64
C LEU A 257 3.39 -3.13 16.10
#